data_3184589dac0df711ff40ac1c56b85701
#
_entry.id   3184589dac0df711ff40ac1c56b85701
#
_cell.length_a   1.000
_cell.length_b   1.000
_cell.length_c   1.000
_cell.angle_alpha   90.00
_cell.angle_beta   90.00
_cell.angle_gamma   90.00
#
_symmetry.space_group_name_H-M   'P 1'
#
loop_
_entity.id
_entity.type
_entity.pdbx_description
1 polymer ?
#
loop_
_entity_poly.entity_id
_entity_poly.type
_entity_poly.pdbx_seq_one_letter_code
_entity_poly.pdbx_strand_id
1 'polypeptide(L)'
;MQLFYAPDITPPLYTLGEEESKHCVRVLRLGVGDKLHITDGRGNLYLCQIVEAHQHHCTVKIESTQSEYDKMPYSLTMAVAPTKNIERYEWFLEKATEVGVTRFVPIECEHSERRIIKHDREMRVITSAVKQSLKAYHPELDELTPLRKLIQAPFEGQKFIAHCANVGKEKSYLPSIIKKTENILILIGPEGDFSPEEINFALENGFEPISLGNQRLRTETAALTATIMTAVVNSL
;
A
#
# COMPACT_ATOMS: atom_id res chain seq x y z
N MET A 1 0.67 -20.70 7.35
CA MET A 1 1.31 -19.71 8.24
C MET A 1 0.22 -18.75 8.69
N GLN A 2 0.13 -18.42 9.99
CA GLN A 2 -0.80 -17.39 10.49
C GLN A 2 0.04 -16.18 10.89
N LEU A 3 -0.23 -15.01 10.29
CA LEU A 3 0.51 -13.78 10.54
C LEU A 3 -0.35 -12.77 11.32
N PHE A 4 0.23 -12.24 12.38
CA PHE A 4 -0.32 -11.15 13.20
C PHE A 4 0.50 -9.87 13.00
N TYR A 5 -0.09 -8.72 13.26
CA TYR A 5 0.58 -7.43 13.17
C TYR A 5 0.69 -6.79 14.55
N ALA A 6 1.90 -6.49 14.98
CA ALA A 6 2.20 -5.87 16.26
C ALA A 6 3.37 -4.89 16.13
N PRO A 7 3.10 -3.60 15.85
CA PRO A 7 4.15 -2.60 15.60
C PRO A 7 5.02 -2.29 16.84
N ASP A 8 4.55 -2.66 18.01
CA ASP A 8 5.18 -2.45 19.32
C ASP A 8 5.80 -3.72 19.93
N ILE A 9 5.90 -4.81 19.16
CA ILE A 9 6.45 -6.08 19.64
C ILE A 9 7.88 -5.93 20.16
N THR A 10 8.12 -6.46 21.36
CA THR A 10 9.44 -6.46 22.02
C THR A 10 9.76 -7.84 22.63
N PRO A 11 10.95 -8.41 22.34
CA PRO A 11 11.39 -9.65 22.97
C PRO A 11 11.61 -9.50 24.50
N PRO A 12 11.55 -10.59 25.29
CA PRO A 12 11.35 -11.97 24.87
C PRO A 12 9.89 -12.44 24.84
N LEU A 13 8.98 -11.70 25.48
CA LEU A 13 7.57 -12.01 25.58
C LEU A 13 6.74 -10.84 25.02
N TYR A 14 5.63 -11.17 24.39
CA TYR A 14 4.67 -10.18 23.90
C TYR A 14 3.24 -10.64 24.16
N THR A 15 2.38 -9.73 24.60
CA THR A 15 0.95 -10.00 24.80
C THR A 15 0.17 -9.34 23.67
N LEU A 16 -0.53 -10.15 22.87
CA LEU A 16 -1.40 -9.68 21.80
C LEU A 16 -2.51 -8.77 22.34
N GLY A 17 -2.86 -7.74 21.59
CA GLY A 17 -4.03 -6.92 21.89
C GLY A 17 -5.33 -7.75 21.92
N GLU A 18 -6.41 -7.21 22.50
CA GLU A 18 -7.64 -7.95 22.75
C GLU A 18 -8.26 -8.54 21.46
N GLU A 19 -8.32 -7.78 20.37
CA GLU A 19 -8.85 -8.27 19.10
C GLU A 19 -8.01 -9.43 18.54
N GLU A 20 -6.70 -9.30 18.55
CA GLU A 20 -5.79 -10.33 18.05
C GLU A 20 -5.77 -11.55 18.97
N SER A 21 -5.84 -11.37 20.29
CA SER A 21 -6.01 -12.46 21.26
C SER A 21 -7.29 -13.27 21.00
N LYS A 22 -8.41 -12.57 20.80
CA LYS A 22 -9.69 -13.19 20.46
C LYS A 22 -9.63 -13.91 19.12
N HIS A 23 -9.02 -13.31 18.11
CA HIS A 23 -8.82 -13.94 16.81
C HIS A 23 -7.97 -15.22 16.95
N CYS A 24 -6.84 -15.15 17.64
CA CYS A 24 -5.92 -16.27 17.88
C CYS A 24 -6.64 -17.44 18.57
N VAL A 25 -7.29 -17.19 19.72
CA VAL A 25 -7.81 -18.26 20.59
C VAL A 25 -9.21 -18.73 20.16
N ARG A 26 -10.10 -17.80 19.76
CA ARG A 26 -11.50 -18.14 19.45
C ARG A 26 -11.72 -18.51 17.99
N VAL A 27 -11.11 -17.77 17.06
CA VAL A 27 -11.32 -17.97 15.61
C VAL A 27 -10.40 -19.06 15.09
N LEU A 28 -9.09 -18.90 15.33
CA LEU A 28 -8.07 -19.86 14.87
C LEU A 28 -7.94 -21.08 15.79
N ARG A 29 -8.48 -21.01 17.02
CA ARG A 29 -8.46 -22.06 18.04
C ARG A 29 -7.05 -22.52 18.41
N LEU A 30 -6.10 -21.60 18.39
CA LEU A 30 -4.74 -21.87 18.82
C LEU A 30 -4.66 -21.93 20.34
N GLY A 31 -3.80 -22.82 20.87
CA GLY A 31 -3.59 -23.08 22.28
C GLY A 31 -2.12 -22.94 22.71
N VAL A 32 -1.86 -23.17 24.00
CA VAL A 32 -0.48 -23.15 24.53
C VAL A 32 0.37 -24.20 23.81
N GLY A 33 1.56 -23.78 23.37
CA GLY A 33 2.48 -24.60 22.59
C GLY A 33 2.39 -24.42 21.09
N ASP A 34 1.25 -23.92 20.58
CA ASP A 34 1.09 -23.63 19.13
C ASP A 34 1.99 -22.47 18.70
N LYS A 35 2.37 -22.50 17.41
CA LYS A 35 3.25 -21.49 16.81
C LYS A 35 2.47 -20.58 15.89
N LEU A 36 2.85 -19.31 15.90
CA LEU A 36 2.34 -18.28 15.01
C LEU A 36 3.47 -17.33 14.61
N HIS A 37 3.20 -16.50 13.60
CA HIS A 37 4.13 -15.45 13.17
C HIS A 37 3.57 -14.08 13.50
N ILE A 38 4.46 -13.15 13.85
CA ILE A 38 4.12 -11.74 14.07
C ILE A 38 5.06 -10.90 13.20
N THR A 39 4.55 -9.81 12.63
CA THR A 39 5.37 -8.78 12.02
C THR A 39 5.21 -7.46 12.75
N ASP A 40 6.29 -6.69 12.82
CA ASP A 40 6.25 -5.31 13.29
C ASP A 40 5.91 -4.29 12.17
N GLY A 41 5.77 -4.78 10.94
CA GLY A 41 5.54 -3.95 9.76
C GLY A 41 6.77 -3.19 9.25
N ARG A 42 7.94 -3.41 9.84
CA ARG A 42 9.23 -2.77 9.49
C ARG A 42 10.24 -3.75 8.91
N GLY A 43 9.76 -4.92 8.47
CA GLY A 43 10.57 -5.96 7.85
C GLY A 43 11.04 -7.05 8.80
N ASN A 44 10.63 -7.05 10.06
CA ASN A 44 10.92 -8.15 10.95
C ASN A 44 9.75 -9.15 10.97
N LEU A 45 10.09 -10.42 10.81
CA LEU A 45 9.20 -11.56 10.98
C LEU A 45 9.61 -12.35 12.20
N TYR A 46 8.74 -12.41 13.21
CA TYR A 46 8.96 -13.13 14.45
C TYR A 46 8.25 -14.48 14.43
N LEU A 47 8.96 -15.56 14.69
CA LEU A 47 8.36 -16.85 15.02
C LEU A 47 8.12 -16.89 16.53
N CYS A 48 6.87 -17.11 16.92
CA CYS A 48 6.45 -17.08 18.30
C CYS A 48 5.75 -18.37 18.71
N GLN A 49 5.86 -18.75 19.98
CA GLN A 49 5.11 -19.84 20.60
C GLN A 49 4.15 -19.29 21.65
N ILE A 50 2.90 -19.73 21.66
CA ILE A 50 1.91 -19.34 22.66
C ILE A 50 2.29 -19.95 24.01
N VAL A 51 2.45 -19.11 25.03
CA VAL A 51 2.72 -19.52 26.42
C VAL A 51 1.51 -19.35 27.32
N GLU A 52 0.58 -18.46 26.97
CA GLU A 52 -0.71 -18.28 27.62
C GLU A 52 -1.80 -18.03 26.58
N ALA A 53 -2.82 -18.90 26.52
CA ALA A 53 -3.90 -18.84 25.57
C ALA A 53 -5.18 -18.30 26.24
N HIS A 54 -5.28 -16.99 26.36
CA HIS A 54 -6.49 -16.33 26.89
C HIS A 54 -7.09 -15.40 25.84
N GLN A 55 -8.43 -15.40 25.74
CA GLN A 55 -9.14 -14.68 24.68
C GLN A 55 -9.01 -13.15 24.72
N HIS A 56 -8.57 -12.56 25.83
CA HIS A 56 -8.39 -11.12 25.99
C HIS A 56 -6.90 -10.72 26.10
N HIS A 57 -6.02 -11.67 26.39
CA HIS A 57 -4.58 -11.43 26.62
C HIS A 57 -3.77 -12.69 26.30
N CYS A 58 -3.65 -13.01 25.02
CA CYS A 58 -2.83 -14.13 24.56
C CYS A 58 -1.37 -13.71 24.58
N THR A 59 -0.54 -14.41 25.38
CA THR A 59 0.88 -14.12 25.51
C THR A 59 1.70 -15.13 24.73
N VAL A 60 2.67 -14.61 23.96
CA VAL A 60 3.59 -15.40 23.15
C VAL A 60 5.04 -15.17 23.58
N LYS A 61 5.86 -16.20 23.44
CA LYS A 61 7.31 -16.12 23.54
C LYS A 61 7.91 -16.07 22.16
N ILE A 62 8.80 -15.12 21.92
CA ILE A 62 9.54 -15.00 20.67
C ILE A 62 10.67 -16.03 20.65
N GLU A 63 10.65 -16.93 19.67
CA GLU A 63 11.67 -17.97 19.49
C GLU A 63 12.79 -17.53 18.56
N SER A 64 12.44 -16.83 17.47
CA SER A 64 13.42 -16.30 16.51
C SER A 64 12.87 -15.09 15.78
N THR A 65 13.78 -14.30 15.22
CA THR A 65 13.47 -13.12 14.40
C THR A 65 14.25 -13.20 13.10
N GLN A 66 13.56 -12.98 11.99
CA GLN A 66 14.16 -12.80 10.67
C GLN A 66 13.97 -11.34 10.27
N SER A 67 15.07 -10.60 10.11
CA SER A 67 15.05 -9.22 9.65
C SER A 67 15.08 -9.13 8.13
N GLU A 68 14.59 -8.00 7.58
CA GLU A 68 14.49 -7.73 6.14
C GLU A 68 13.76 -8.85 5.37
N TYR A 69 12.75 -9.46 6.03
CA TYR A 69 11.98 -10.54 5.43
C TYR A 69 11.22 -10.03 4.19
N ASP A 70 11.48 -10.66 3.04
CA ASP A 70 10.86 -10.36 1.75
C ASP A 70 10.94 -8.86 1.36
N LYS A 71 12.09 -8.23 1.63
CA LYS A 71 12.34 -6.83 1.29
C LYS A 71 12.39 -6.63 -0.22
N MET A 72 11.53 -5.75 -0.72
CA MET A 72 11.57 -5.37 -2.13
C MET A 72 12.78 -4.47 -2.44
N PRO A 73 13.39 -4.60 -3.63
CA PRO A 73 14.55 -3.79 -4.04
C PRO A 73 14.17 -2.37 -4.49
N TYR A 74 12.90 -1.99 -4.46
CA TYR A 74 12.38 -0.69 -4.87
C TYR A 74 11.28 -0.23 -3.92
N SER A 75 10.91 1.04 -3.98
CA SER A 75 9.71 1.55 -3.32
C SER A 75 8.70 2.08 -4.34
N LEU A 76 7.43 1.79 -4.11
CA LEU A 76 6.32 2.26 -4.94
C LEU A 76 5.36 3.10 -4.11
N THR A 77 5.28 4.39 -4.45
CA THR A 77 4.28 5.31 -3.92
C THR A 77 3.15 5.45 -4.94
N MET A 78 1.95 5.07 -4.52
CA MET A 78 0.74 5.24 -5.33
C MET A 78 -0.07 6.42 -4.81
N ALA A 79 -0.08 7.50 -5.59
CA ALA A 79 -0.87 8.70 -5.31
C ALA A 79 -2.17 8.65 -6.12
N VAL A 80 -3.26 8.28 -5.47
CA VAL A 80 -4.53 7.93 -6.14
C VAL A 80 -5.67 8.74 -5.56
N ALA A 81 -6.48 9.36 -6.42
CA ALA A 81 -7.69 10.04 -5.99
C ALA A 81 -8.71 9.02 -5.46
N PRO A 82 -9.23 9.19 -4.22
CA PRO A 82 -10.24 8.30 -3.69
C PRO A 82 -11.51 8.35 -4.56
N THR A 83 -12.00 7.17 -4.92
CA THR A 83 -13.18 7.03 -5.77
C THR A 83 -14.46 7.49 -5.07
N LYS A 84 -15.48 7.92 -5.83
CA LYS A 84 -16.81 8.27 -5.30
C LYS A 84 -17.37 7.14 -4.42
N ASN A 85 -17.34 5.90 -4.91
CA ASN A 85 -17.62 4.72 -4.09
C ASN A 85 -16.34 4.26 -3.39
N ILE A 86 -16.27 4.49 -2.08
CA ILE A 86 -15.08 4.20 -1.27
C ILE A 86 -14.69 2.71 -1.29
N GLU A 87 -15.63 1.78 -1.44
CA GLU A 87 -15.34 0.34 -1.50
C GLU A 87 -14.41 -0.03 -2.65
N ARG A 88 -14.44 0.72 -3.77
CA ARG A 88 -13.51 0.52 -4.89
C ARG A 88 -12.10 0.99 -4.54
N TYR A 89 -12.00 2.08 -3.80
CA TYR A 89 -10.71 2.58 -3.30
C TYR A 89 -10.13 1.61 -2.27
N GLU A 90 -10.95 1.12 -1.34
CA GLU A 90 -10.56 0.10 -0.36
C GLU A 90 -10.11 -1.21 -1.05
N TRP A 91 -10.81 -1.64 -2.09
CA TRP A 91 -10.41 -2.78 -2.91
C TRP A 91 -9.03 -2.55 -3.57
N PHE A 92 -8.79 -1.34 -4.08
CA PHE A 92 -7.46 -0.98 -4.60
C PHE A 92 -6.39 -1.06 -3.51
N LEU A 93 -6.63 -0.46 -2.34
CA LEU A 93 -5.67 -0.51 -1.21
C LEU A 93 -5.34 -1.95 -0.82
N GLU A 94 -6.35 -2.81 -0.72
CA GLU A 94 -6.17 -4.23 -0.42
C GLU A 94 -5.28 -4.91 -1.46
N LYS A 95 -5.64 -4.84 -2.76
CA LYS A 95 -4.91 -5.55 -3.81
C LYS A 95 -3.53 -4.97 -4.09
N ALA A 96 -3.37 -3.67 -4.00
CA ALA A 96 -2.08 -3.01 -4.17
C ALA A 96 -1.12 -3.34 -2.99
N THR A 97 -1.64 -3.52 -1.78
CA THR A 97 -0.86 -4.03 -0.64
C THR A 97 -0.36 -5.45 -0.90
N GLU A 98 -1.22 -6.35 -1.42
CA GLU A 98 -0.84 -7.71 -1.79
C GLU A 98 0.30 -7.73 -2.84
N VAL A 99 0.24 -6.83 -3.82
CA VAL A 99 1.25 -6.73 -4.89
C VAL A 99 2.56 -6.12 -4.40
N GLY A 100 2.51 -5.15 -3.44
CA GLY A 100 3.72 -4.60 -2.85
C GLY A 100 3.87 -3.08 -2.96
N VAL A 101 2.80 -2.32 -2.87
CA VAL A 101 2.90 -0.86 -2.67
C VAL A 101 3.53 -0.58 -1.30
N THR A 102 4.42 0.40 -1.23
CA THR A 102 5.10 0.79 0.01
C THR A 102 4.47 2.01 0.66
N ARG A 103 3.81 2.88 -0.13
CA ARG A 103 3.14 4.08 0.39
C ARG A 103 1.93 4.43 -0.45
N PHE A 104 0.82 4.72 0.20
CA PHE A 104 -0.40 5.25 -0.39
C PHE A 104 -0.56 6.72 -0.03
N VAL A 105 -0.79 7.54 -1.04
CA VAL A 105 -1.10 8.97 -0.87
C VAL A 105 -2.46 9.24 -1.49
N PRO A 106 -3.54 9.30 -0.68
CA PRO A 106 -4.81 9.77 -1.18
C PRO A 106 -4.67 11.22 -1.66
N ILE A 107 -5.04 11.51 -2.92
CA ILE A 107 -4.91 12.85 -3.49
C ILE A 107 -6.26 13.51 -3.74
N GLU A 108 -6.34 14.82 -3.47
CA GLU A 108 -7.47 15.65 -3.83
C GLU A 108 -7.14 16.42 -5.11
N CYS A 109 -7.89 16.15 -6.17
CA CYS A 109 -7.81 16.80 -7.49
C CYS A 109 -9.01 17.70 -7.73
N GLU A 110 -8.97 18.52 -8.78
CA GLU A 110 -10.07 19.43 -9.16
C GLU A 110 -11.39 18.69 -9.36
N HIS A 111 -11.34 17.54 -10.07
CA HIS A 111 -12.51 16.73 -10.37
C HIS A 111 -12.81 15.64 -9.32
N SER A 112 -12.19 15.71 -8.13
CA SER A 112 -12.47 14.76 -7.06
C SER A 112 -13.88 14.94 -6.53
N GLU A 113 -14.71 13.88 -6.61
CA GLU A 113 -16.02 13.85 -5.97
C GLU A 113 -15.92 13.52 -4.47
N ARG A 114 -14.91 12.74 -4.06
CA ARG A 114 -14.65 12.40 -2.67
C ARG A 114 -13.48 13.22 -2.12
N ARG A 115 -13.79 14.03 -1.11
CA ARG A 115 -12.84 14.94 -0.44
C ARG A 115 -12.63 14.62 1.04
N ILE A 116 -13.08 13.45 1.47
CA ILE A 116 -12.91 12.98 2.86
C ILE A 116 -12.69 11.47 2.81
N ILE A 117 -11.67 11.02 3.51
CA ILE A 117 -11.41 9.60 3.80
C ILE A 117 -11.36 9.39 5.31
N LYS A 118 -11.63 8.17 5.74
CA LYS A 118 -11.52 7.77 7.15
C LYS A 118 -10.22 7.00 7.32
N HIS A 119 -9.14 7.71 7.62
CA HIS A 119 -7.78 7.16 7.70
C HIS A 119 -7.71 5.84 8.48
N ASP A 120 -8.32 5.77 9.68
CA ASP A 120 -8.32 4.55 10.49
C ASP A 120 -9.04 3.36 9.82
N ARG A 121 -10.04 3.63 8.98
CA ARG A 121 -10.74 2.58 8.24
C ARG A 121 -9.86 2.03 7.11
N GLU A 122 -9.25 2.93 6.34
CA GLU A 122 -8.35 2.56 5.26
C GLU A 122 -7.10 1.83 5.78
N MET A 123 -6.57 2.28 6.92
CA MET A 123 -5.45 1.61 7.59
C MET A 123 -5.80 0.18 8.02
N ARG A 124 -7.03 -0.07 8.48
CA ARG A 124 -7.49 -1.44 8.79
C ARG A 124 -7.55 -2.33 7.55
N VAL A 125 -7.96 -1.78 6.39
CA VAL A 125 -7.94 -2.53 5.11
C VAL A 125 -6.51 -2.94 4.77
N ILE A 126 -5.58 -2.01 4.82
CA ILE A 126 -4.14 -2.26 4.56
C ILE A 126 -3.60 -3.31 5.54
N THR A 127 -3.83 -3.15 6.84
CA THR A 127 -3.36 -4.10 7.86
C THR A 127 -3.92 -5.52 7.64
N SER A 128 -5.19 -5.62 7.25
CA SER A 128 -5.79 -6.91 6.92
C SER A 128 -5.11 -7.55 5.71
N ALA A 129 -4.83 -6.77 4.67
CA ALA A 129 -4.13 -7.22 3.48
C ALA A 129 -2.68 -7.64 3.77
N VAL A 130 -1.95 -6.91 4.62
CA VAL A 130 -0.59 -7.27 5.10
C VAL A 130 -0.61 -8.65 5.77
N LYS A 131 -1.55 -8.87 6.70
CA LYS A 131 -1.67 -10.17 7.40
C LYS A 131 -2.01 -11.31 6.45
N GLN A 132 -2.96 -11.08 5.54
CA GLN A 132 -3.43 -12.08 4.59
C GLN A 132 -2.37 -12.45 3.56
N SER A 133 -1.60 -11.47 3.07
CA SER A 133 -0.55 -11.67 2.07
C SER A 133 0.83 -11.98 2.67
N LEU A 134 0.90 -12.18 4.00
CA LEU A 134 2.10 -12.58 4.75
C LEU A 134 3.29 -11.62 4.61
N LYS A 135 3.04 -10.34 4.49
CA LYS A 135 4.09 -9.33 4.32
C LYS A 135 4.68 -8.88 5.66
N ALA A 136 6.01 -8.68 5.69
CA ALA A 136 6.69 -8.13 6.85
C ALA A 136 6.80 -6.59 6.83
N TYR A 137 6.54 -5.97 5.69
CA TYR A 137 6.50 -4.51 5.55
C TYR A 137 5.05 -4.03 5.46
N HIS A 138 4.69 -3.11 6.34
CA HIS A 138 3.37 -2.48 6.34
C HIS A 138 3.44 -1.18 5.50
N PRO A 139 2.61 -1.00 4.47
CA PRO A 139 2.58 0.23 3.69
C PRO A 139 2.22 1.44 4.56
N GLU A 140 2.83 2.58 4.27
CA GLU A 140 2.42 3.87 4.82
C GLU A 140 1.12 4.35 4.15
N LEU A 141 0.28 5.04 4.90
CA LEU A 141 -0.91 5.73 4.38
C LEU A 141 -0.86 7.19 4.83
N ASP A 142 -0.80 8.08 3.88
CA ASP A 142 -0.85 9.52 4.14
C ASP A 142 -2.30 10.01 4.38
N GLU A 143 -2.42 11.18 4.97
CA GLU A 143 -3.68 11.93 4.97
C GLU A 143 -4.03 12.40 3.55
N LEU A 144 -5.32 12.69 3.31
CA LEU A 144 -5.77 13.25 2.04
C LEU A 144 -4.99 14.53 1.71
N THR A 145 -4.24 14.49 0.62
CA THR A 145 -3.26 15.52 0.27
C THR A 145 -3.68 16.25 -1.00
N PRO A 146 -3.73 17.60 -1.01
CA PRO A 146 -3.95 18.35 -2.23
C PRO A 146 -2.89 18.01 -3.29
N LEU A 147 -3.33 17.71 -4.53
CA LEU A 147 -2.44 17.28 -5.62
C LEU A 147 -1.25 18.24 -5.82
N ARG A 148 -1.49 19.55 -5.85
CA ARG A 148 -0.43 20.56 -6.03
C ARG A 148 0.64 20.49 -4.95
N LYS A 149 0.24 20.25 -3.70
CA LYS A 149 1.19 20.09 -2.57
C LYS A 149 2.07 18.86 -2.75
N LEU A 150 1.49 17.74 -3.20
CA LEU A 150 2.25 16.52 -3.48
C LEU A 150 3.23 16.71 -4.64
N ILE A 151 2.78 17.33 -5.75
CA ILE A 151 3.64 17.58 -6.92
C ILE A 151 4.86 18.45 -6.58
N GLN A 152 4.71 19.41 -5.69
CA GLN A 152 5.81 20.31 -5.23
C GLN A 152 6.70 19.70 -4.16
N ALA A 153 6.27 18.59 -3.54
CA ALA A 153 7.09 17.93 -2.54
C ALA A 153 8.35 17.32 -3.18
N PRO A 154 9.51 17.37 -2.51
CA PRO A 154 10.70 16.71 -3.01
C PRO A 154 10.47 15.20 -3.09
N PHE A 155 10.86 14.60 -4.20
CA PHE A 155 10.83 13.16 -4.41
C PHE A 155 12.05 12.73 -5.22
N GLU A 156 12.83 11.81 -4.65
CA GLU A 156 13.99 11.22 -5.31
C GLU A 156 13.58 9.91 -5.99
N GLY A 157 13.52 9.90 -7.32
CA GLY A 157 13.12 8.76 -8.12
C GLY A 157 12.31 9.15 -9.35
N GLN A 158 11.65 8.16 -9.94
CA GLN A 158 10.84 8.32 -11.14
C GLN A 158 9.43 8.80 -10.78
N LYS A 159 8.94 9.81 -11.50
CA LYS A 159 7.62 10.41 -11.29
C LYS A 159 6.76 10.26 -12.53
N PHE A 160 5.59 9.63 -12.39
CA PHE A 160 4.68 9.35 -13.49
C PHE A 160 3.27 9.87 -13.24
N ILE A 161 2.59 10.29 -14.32
CA ILE A 161 1.17 10.67 -14.30
C ILE A 161 0.41 9.90 -15.38
N ALA A 162 -0.63 9.16 -14.98
CA ALA A 162 -1.54 8.48 -15.90
C ALA A 162 -2.80 9.33 -16.11
N HIS A 163 -3.06 9.74 -17.35
CA HIS A 163 -4.25 10.54 -17.70
C HIS A 163 -4.79 10.15 -19.09
N CYS A 164 -6.07 10.43 -19.36
CA CYS A 164 -6.70 10.13 -20.66
C CYS A 164 -6.68 11.31 -21.61
N ALA A 165 -6.50 12.55 -21.12
CA ALA A 165 -6.57 13.76 -21.93
C ALA A 165 -5.48 13.82 -23.01
N ASN A 166 -5.82 14.43 -24.16
CA ASN A 166 -4.86 14.73 -25.24
C ASN A 166 -4.13 16.05 -24.96
N VAL A 167 -3.43 16.14 -23.85
CA VAL A 167 -2.70 17.31 -23.37
C VAL A 167 -1.25 16.90 -23.08
N GLY A 168 -0.32 17.80 -23.36
CA GLY A 168 1.09 17.63 -23.05
C GLY A 168 1.85 16.75 -24.05
N LYS A 169 2.81 15.98 -23.55
CA LYS A 169 3.67 15.11 -24.34
C LYS A 169 2.97 13.79 -24.69
N GLU A 170 3.49 13.11 -25.70
CA GLU A 170 3.12 11.73 -26.00
C GLU A 170 3.36 10.83 -24.78
N LYS A 171 2.41 9.93 -24.52
CA LYS A 171 2.43 9.03 -23.35
C LYS A 171 3.26 7.79 -23.66
N SER A 172 4.23 7.51 -22.82
CA SER A 172 5.02 6.29 -22.92
C SER A 172 4.32 5.12 -22.23
N TYR A 173 4.47 3.91 -22.75
CA TYR A 173 3.95 2.72 -22.10
C TYR A 173 4.73 2.44 -20.82
N LEU A 174 4.06 2.42 -19.66
CA LEU A 174 4.72 2.39 -18.36
C LEU A 174 5.81 1.32 -18.23
N PRO A 175 5.59 0.04 -18.60
CA PRO A 175 6.63 -0.99 -18.49
C PRO A 175 7.89 -0.73 -19.30
N SER A 176 7.81 0.09 -20.38
CA SER A 176 8.96 0.36 -21.25
C SER A 176 9.90 1.44 -20.71
N ILE A 177 9.48 2.21 -19.70
CA ILE A 177 10.26 3.36 -19.19
C ILE A 177 10.64 3.25 -17.71
N ILE A 178 10.07 2.30 -16.98
CA ILE A 178 10.48 2.03 -15.59
C ILE A 178 11.93 1.58 -15.55
N LYS A 179 12.72 2.28 -14.75
CA LYS A 179 14.07 1.85 -14.36
C LYS A 179 13.96 1.04 -13.08
N LYS A 180 14.48 -0.17 -13.08
CA LYS A 180 14.42 -1.10 -11.96
C LYS A 180 15.16 -0.56 -10.72
N THR A 181 14.73 -1.02 -9.55
CA THR A 181 15.37 -0.73 -8.25
C THR A 181 15.40 0.74 -7.83
N GLU A 182 14.66 1.61 -8.53
CA GLU A 182 14.50 3.02 -8.15
C GLU A 182 13.18 3.24 -7.41
N ASN A 183 13.09 4.35 -6.68
CA ASN A 183 11.82 4.80 -6.10
C ASN A 183 10.89 5.28 -7.21
N ILE A 184 9.61 4.98 -7.08
CA ILE A 184 8.61 5.30 -8.10
C ILE A 184 7.41 5.97 -7.44
N LEU A 185 6.96 7.09 -8.02
CA LEU A 185 5.72 7.79 -7.64
C LEU A 185 4.80 7.84 -8.86
N ILE A 186 3.58 7.30 -8.73
CA ILE A 186 2.59 7.30 -9.81
C ILE A 186 1.33 8.04 -9.36
N LEU A 187 0.89 9.02 -10.17
CA LEU A 187 -0.35 9.76 -9.99
C LEU A 187 -1.48 9.11 -10.82
N ILE A 188 -2.61 8.82 -10.17
CA ILE A 188 -3.85 8.34 -10.80
C ILE A 188 -4.99 9.26 -10.38
N GLY A 189 -5.65 9.88 -11.36
CA GLY A 189 -6.74 10.84 -11.15
C GLY A 189 -8.07 10.21 -10.73
N PRO A 190 -9.06 11.07 -10.39
CA PRO A 190 -10.43 10.64 -10.11
C PRO A 190 -11.15 10.15 -11.37
N GLU A 191 -12.43 9.78 -11.25
CA GLU A 191 -13.25 9.32 -12.37
C GLU A 191 -13.39 10.38 -13.49
N GLY A 192 -13.28 11.67 -13.13
CA GLY A 192 -13.29 12.80 -14.07
C GLY A 192 -11.94 13.17 -14.68
N ASP A 193 -10.89 12.35 -14.43
CA ASP A 193 -9.50 12.62 -14.81
C ASP A 193 -8.91 13.87 -14.12
N PHE A 194 -7.65 14.14 -14.35
CA PHE A 194 -7.01 15.41 -13.99
C PHE A 194 -7.45 16.53 -14.92
N SER A 195 -7.51 17.78 -14.43
CA SER A 195 -7.71 18.93 -15.32
C SER A 195 -6.47 19.15 -16.19
N PRO A 196 -6.62 19.84 -17.35
CA PRO A 196 -5.47 20.20 -18.18
C PRO A 196 -4.40 21.00 -17.43
N GLU A 197 -4.81 21.86 -16.51
CA GLU A 197 -3.96 22.65 -15.65
C GLU A 197 -3.16 21.78 -14.67
N GLU A 198 -3.79 20.76 -14.07
CA GLU A 198 -3.14 19.79 -13.19
C GLU A 198 -2.10 18.95 -13.94
N ILE A 199 -2.46 18.49 -15.15
CA ILE A 199 -1.54 17.72 -16.00
C ILE A 199 -0.31 18.57 -16.34
N ASN A 200 -0.50 19.79 -16.87
CA ASN A 200 0.60 20.68 -17.25
C ASN A 200 1.48 20.97 -16.04
N PHE A 201 0.88 21.25 -14.87
CA PHE A 201 1.62 21.49 -13.65
C PHE A 201 2.47 20.29 -13.21
N ALA A 202 1.96 19.07 -13.36
CA ALA A 202 2.73 17.86 -13.08
C ALA A 202 3.92 17.71 -14.05
N LEU A 203 3.69 17.94 -15.36
CA LEU A 203 4.74 17.87 -16.40
C LEU A 203 5.86 18.90 -16.16
N GLU A 204 5.52 20.13 -15.78
CA GLU A 204 6.47 21.20 -15.44
C GLU A 204 7.31 20.84 -14.19
N ASN A 205 6.77 20.04 -13.29
CA ASN A 205 7.45 19.56 -12.10
C ASN A 205 8.12 18.17 -12.28
N GLY A 206 8.33 17.73 -13.54
CA GLY A 206 9.15 16.58 -13.88
C GLY A 206 8.42 15.23 -13.79
N PHE A 207 7.09 15.21 -13.82
CA PHE A 207 6.34 13.98 -14.04
C PHE A 207 6.35 13.61 -15.53
N GLU A 208 6.47 12.32 -15.83
CA GLU A 208 6.36 11.80 -17.18
C GLU A 208 4.95 11.26 -17.42
N PRO A 209 4.30 11.62 -18.56
CA PRO A 209 2.97 11.12 -18.88
C PRO A 209 3.05 9.66 -19.34
N ILE A 210 2.20 8.80 -18.76
CA ILE A 210 2.22 7.36 -19.04
C ILE A 210 0.90 6.84 -19.61
N SER A 211 1.02 5.75 -20.37
CA SER A 211 -0.07 4.91 -20.81
C SER A 211 -0.04 3.57 -20.09
N LEU A 212 -1.20 3.09 -19.67
CA LEU A 212 -1.42 1.76 -19.09
C LEU A 212 -2.02 0.77 -20.11
N GLY A 213 -2.00 1.14 -21.39
CA GLY A 213 -2.57 0.37 -22.49
C GLY A 213 -3.70 1.12 -23.21
N ASN A 214 -4.35 0.45 -24.17
CA ASN A 214 -5.30 1.07 -25.08
C ASN A 214 -6.75 1.07 -24.58
N GLN A 215 -7.01 0.44 -23.42
CA GLN A 215 -8.37 0.34 -22.88
C GLN A 215 -8.63 1.44 -21.85
N ARG A 216 -9.90 1.93 -21.82
CA ARG A 216 -10.31 2.85 -20.77
C ARG A 216 -10.48 2.08 -19.47
N LEU A 217 -9.69 2.43 -18.46
CA LEU A 217 -9.74 1.85 -17.12
C LEU A 217 -10.49 2.77 -16.16
N ARG A 218 -11.12 2.20 -15.14
CA ARG A 218 -11.58 2.95 -13.96
C ARG A 218 -10.40 3.31 -13.09
N THR A 219 -10.55 4.30 -12.22
CA THR A 219 -9.50 4.78 -11.32
C THR A 219 -8.85 3.65 -10.51
N GLU A 220 -9.64 2.82 -9.84
CA GLU A 220 -9.13 1.68 -9.07
C GLU A 220 -8.42 0.63 -9.92
N THR A 221 -8.94 0.41 -11.14
CA THR A 221 -8.33 -0.53 -12.10
C THR A 221 -7.03 0.03 -12.66
N ALA A 222 -6.99 1.32 -13.01
CA ALA A 222 -5.78 1.99 -13.48
C ALA A 222 -4.67 1.96 -12.42
N ALA A 223 -5.03 2.26 -11.17
CA ALA A 223 -4.10 2.24 -10.05
C ALA A 223 -3.53 0.83 -9.80
N LEU A 224 -4.36 -0.20 -9.79
CA LEU A 224 -3.90 -1.58 -9.63
C LEU A 224 -3.07 -2.04 -10.85
N THR A 225 -3.47 -1.67 -12.06
CA THR A 225 -2.71 -2.00 -13.29
C THR A 225 -1.31 -1.39 -13.24
N ALA A 226 -1.18 -0.12 -12.88
CA ALA A 226 0.11 0.55 -12.72
C ALA A 226 0.98 -0.14 -11.65
N THR A 227 0.37 -0.53 -10.53
CA THR A 227 1.04 -1.29 -9.46
C THR A 227 1.59 -2.62 -9.98
N ILE A 228 0.75 -3.42 -10.67
CA ILE A 228 1.15 -4.73 -11.21
C ILE A 228 2.25 -4.57 -12.27
N MET A 229 2.11 -3.62 -13.20
CA MET A 229 3.15 -3.35 -14.21
C MET A 229 4.49 -3.02 -13.57
N THR A 230 4.49 -2.21 -12.53
CA THR A 230 5.71 -1.85 -11.78
C THR A 230 6.33 -3.09 -11.11
N ALA A 231 5.52 -3.91 -10.45
CA ALA A 231 5.99 -5.13 -9.80
C ALA A 231 6.56 -6.12 -10.81
N VAL A 232 5.89 -6.35 -11.94
CA VAL A 232 6.36 -7.27 -13.00
C VAL A 232 7.71 -6.83 -13.56
N VAL A 233 7.88 -5.54 -13.89
CA VAL A 233 9.17 -5.03 -14.41
C VAL A 233 10.29 -5.24 -13.40
N ASN A 234 10.05 -5.04 -12.11
CA ASN A 234 11.05 -5.20 -11.05
C ASN A 234 11.31 -6.67 -10.68
N SER A 235 10.43 -7.60 -11.07
CA SER A 235 10.58 -9.05 -10.83
C SER A 235 11.39 -9.75 -11.94
N LEU A 236 11.49 -9.14 -13.11
CA LEU A 236 12.24 -9.65 -14.29
C LEU A 236 13.72 -9.26 -14.22
#